data_31fcd58655ab1c168d1cdad7db827538
#
_entry.id   31fcd58655ab1c168d1cdad7db827538
#
_cell.length_a   1.000
_cell.length_b   1.000
_cell.length_c   1.000
_cell.angle_alpha   90.00
_cell.angle_beta   90.00
_cell.angle_gamma   90.00
#
_symmetry.space_group_name_H-M   'P 1'
#
loop_
_entity.id
_entity.type
_entity.pdbx_description
1 polymer ?
#
loop_
_entity_poly.entity_id
_entity_poly.type
_entity_poly.pdbx_seq_one_letter_code
_entity_poly.pdbx_strand_id
1 'polypeptide(L)'
;MHAPDQSELLTLLGTGLAVVGPDSRVLWLNPALGEVLEVGPRTALGQELTALMRTPGLASQLSRTLSERRAFNLRGITFGVARGREVTADLSLQPIDNSRVLVEVHPLAPDMAPAGTPLSATLRGFAHEVKNPLAGLRGAAQLLERRVADEDLRQLAAMVIAEADRLADLADGLLRHGGTARIAPVNVHELLERLEGLVAAETDAPRVRHDYDPSLPNSLGDADRLLQVLLNLTRNASEAGATVIALRTRVEHGARLGERTVRAALRVDVMDDGRGVPDDLRDSLFQPLVSGRPDGTGLGLALSREIALEHGGDLRYTSRPGETVFSLYLPMERPHD
;
A
#
# COMPACT_ATOMS: atom_id res chain seq x y z
N MET A 1 36.86 -21.63 -5.28
CA MET A 1 35.74 -20.70 -5.56
C MET A 1 36.06 -19.42 -4.83
N HIS A 2 36.48 -18.36 -5.53
CA HIS A 2 36.76 -17.06 -4.90
C HIS A 2 35.42 -16.41 -4.57
N ALA A 3 35.26 -15.88 -3.35
CA ALA A 3 34.11 -15.02 -3.02
C ALA A 3 34.22 -13.77 -3.92
N PRO A 4 33.10 -13.31 -4.53
CA PRO A 4 33.11 -12.11 -5.35
C PRO A 4 33.58 -10.92 -4.51
N ASP A 5 34.41 -10.05 -5.10
CA ASP A 5 34.88 -8.82 -4.47
C ASP A 5 33.66 -7.90 -4.20
N GLN A 6 33.70 -7.10 -3.13
CA GLN A 6 32.64 -6.17 -2.77
C GLN A 6 32.28 -5.24 -3.93
N SER A 7 33.22 -4.87 -4.77
CA SER A 7 33.04 -4.07 -5.98
C SER A 7 32.24 -4.83 -7.05
N GLU A 8 32.41 -6.13 -7.20
CA GLU A 8 31.63 -6.96 -8.12
C GLU A 8 30.18 -7.12 -7.66
N LEU A 9 29.96 -7.28 -6.37
CA LEU A 9 28.60 -7.38 -5.80
C LEU A 9 27.77 -6.11 -6.06
N LEU A 10 28.38 -4.93 -5.90
CA LEU A 10 27.70 -3.65 -6.17
C LEU A 10 27.36 -3.45 -7.65
N THR A 11 28.11 -4.08 -8.58
CA THR A 11 27.83 -4.02 -10.01
C THR A 11 26.71 -4.98 -10.45
N LEU A 12 26.44 -6.02 -9.67
CA LEU A 12 25.39 -7.01 -9.93
C LEU A 12 24.03 -6.61 -9.35
N LEU A 13 23.98 -5.55 -8.53
CA LEU A 13 22.73 -5.05 -7.98
C LEU A 13 21.88 -4.41 -9.08
N GLY A 14 20.61 -4.84 -9.18
CA GLY A 14 19.62 -4.26 -10.10
C GLY A 14 19.12 -2.88 -9.67
N THR A 15 19.45 -2.44 -8.45
CA THR A 15 19.14 -1.10 -7.94
C THR A 15 20.16 -0.10 -8.45
N GLY A 16 19.70 1.05 -8.93
CA GLY A 16 20.56 2.14 -9.35
C GLY A 16 21.25 2.80 -8.15
N LEU A 17 22.60 2.82 -8.14
CA LEU A 17 23.40 3.40 -7.07
C LEU A 17 24.36 4.45 -7.59
N ALA A 18 24.48 5.59 -6.88
CA ALA A 18 25.54 6.58 -7.10
C ALA A 18 26.12 7.09 -5.78
N VAL A 19 27.41 7.43 -5.79
CA VAL A 19 28.04 8.23 -4.75
C VAL A 19 28.30 9.62 -5.31
N VAL A 20 27.85 10.63 -4.58
CA VAL A 20 27.85 12.04 -5.00
C VAL A 20 28.65 12.86 -3.99
N GLY A 21 29.48 13.75 -4.49
CA GLY A 21 30.28 14.70 -3.69
C GLY A 21 29.47 15.92 -3.23
N PRO A 22 30.09 16.84 -2.45
CA PRO A 22 29.43 17.99 -1.87
C PRO A 22 28.96 19.03 -2.92
N ASP A 23 29.58 19.01 -4.11
CA ASP A 23 29.26 19.81 -5.27
C ASP A 23 28.21 19.14 -6.19
N SER A 24 27.52 18.13 -5.70
CA SER A 24 26.53 17.31 -6.44
C SER A 24 27.14 16.54 -7.63
N ARG A 25 28.47 16.39 -7.69
CA ARG A 25 29.13 15.64 -8.76
C ARG A 25 29.20 14.16 -8.46
N VAL A 26 28.96 13.35 -9.49
CA VAL A 26 29.03 11.90 -9.44
C VAL A 26 30.49 11.45 -9.26
N LEU A 27 30.78 10.82 -8.15
CA LEU A 27 32.07 10.21 -7.84
C LEU A 27 32.13 8.74 -8.29
N TRP A 28 30.99 8.07 -8.26
CA TRP A 28 30.82 6.70 -8.69
C TRP A 28 29.36 6.41 -8.97
N LEU A 29 29.09 5.53 -9.93
CA LEU A 29 27.76 4.96 -10.12
C LEU A 29 27.86 3.52 -10.65
N ASN A 30 26.85 2.68 -10.35
CA ASN A 30 26.80 1.31 -10.84
C ASN A 30 26.17 1.23 -12.24
N PRO A 31 26.35 0.10 -12.96
CA PRO A 31 25.76 -0.08 -14.29
C PRO A 31 24.25 0.08 -14.33
N ALA A 32 23.52 -0.38 -13.28
CA ALA A 32 22.08 -0.27 -13.22
C ALA A 32 21.60 1.21 -13.26
N LEU A 33 22.26 2.11 -12.53
CA LEU A 33 21.94 3.53 -12.63
C LEU A 33 22.36 4.11 -13.99
N GLY A 34 23.44 3.63 -14.56
CA GLY A 34 23.87 4.03 -15.91
C GLY A 34 22.81 3.70 -16.96
N GLU A 35 22.16 2.56 -16.88
CA GLU A 35 21.04 2.17 -17.75
C GLU A 35 19.81 3.07 -17.56
N VAL A 36 19.46 3.34 -16.30
CA VAL A 36 18.32 4.24 -15.97
C VAL A 36 18.53 5.64 -16.55
N LEU A 37 19.75 6.18 -16.40
CA LEU A 37 20.11 7.54 -16.85
C LEU A 37 20.50 7.60 -18.32
N GLU A 38 20.58 6.46 -19.02
CA GLU A 38 21.08 6.34 -20.39
C GLU A 38 22.48 6.92 -20.60
N VAL A 39 23.33 6.77 -19.55
CA VAL A 39 24.69 7.29 -19.58
C VAL A 39 25.65 6.21 -19.08
N GLY A 40 26.76 6.03 -19.79
CA GLY A 40 27.79 5.09 -19.35
C GLY A 40 28.41 5.51 -18.02
N PRO A 41 28.74 4.58 -17.10
CA PRO A 41 29.32 4.90 -15.79
C PRO A 41 30.56 5.80 -15.86
N ARG A 42 31.45 5.56 -16.83
CA ARG A 42 32.65 6.39 -17.02
C ARG A 42 32.34 7.81 -17.52
N THR A 43 31.27 7.95 -18.30
CA THR A 43 30.84 9.25 -18.85
C THR A 43 30.16 10.10 -17.78
N ALA A 44 29.48 9.47 -16.83
CA ALA A 44 28.79 10.17 -15.76
C ALA A 44 29.75 10.72 -14.68
N LEU A 45 30.94 10.15 -14.54
CA LEU A 45 31.92 10.60 -13.54
C LEU A 45 32.24 12.10 -13.71
N GLY A 46 32.21 12.84 -12.60
CA GLY A 46 32.46 14.26 -12.54
C GLY A 46 31.34 15.15 -13.08
N GLN A 47 30.29 14.59 -13.69
CA GLN A 47 29.10 15.36 -14.07
C GLN A 47 28.24 15.64 -12.83
N GLU A 48 27.47 16.73 -12.88
CA GLU A 48 26.49 17.00 -11.83
C GLU A 48 25.31 16.04 -11.94
N LEU A 49 24.97 15.37 -10.82
CA LEU A 49 23.83 14.45 -10.81
C LEU A 49 22.52 15.16 -11.20
N THR A 50 22.38 16.43 -10.83
CA THR A 50 21.23 17.28 -11.17
C THR A 50 21.10 17.58 -12.67
N ALA A 51 22.19 17.49 -13.41
CA ALA A 51 22.18 17.61 -14.88
C ALA A 51 21.78 16.29 -15.55
N LEU A 52 22.16 15.17 -14.93
CA LEU A 52 21.80 13.81 -15.38
C LEU A 52 20.37 13.44 -15.02
N MET A 53 19.92 13.87 -13.84
CA MET A 53 18.54 13.68 -13.32
C MET A 53 17.89 15.07 -13.21
N ARG A 54 17.22 15.53 -14.27
CA ARG A 54 16.60 16.85 -14.29
C ARG A 54 15.35 16.87 -13.44
N THR A 55 15.53 17.13 -12.14
CA THR A 55 14.47 17.18 -11.13
C THR A 55 14.56 18.47 -10.34
N PRO A 56 13.48 19.23 -10.22
CA PRO A 56 13.46 20.42 -9.35
C PRO A 56 13.76 20.03 -7.89
N GLY A 57 14.66 20.77 -7.25
CA GLY A 57 14.94 20.61 -5.82
C GLY A 57 15.94 19.51 -5.44
N LEU A 58 16.45 18.67 -6.35
CA LEU A 58 17.41 17.60 -6.01
C LEU A 58 18.70 18.15 -5.39
N ALA A 59 19.24 19.25 -5.91
CA ALA A 59 20.42 19.90 -5.36
C ALA A 59 20.23 20.33 -3.89
N SER A 60 19.07 20.91 -3.59
CA SER A 60 18.75 21.35 -2.23
C SER A 60 18.61 20.16 -1.27
N GLN A 61 18.06 19.06 -1.73
CA GLN A 61 17.94 17.84 -0.93
C GLN A 61 19.31 17.17 -0.66
N LEU A 62 20.18 17.11 -1.67
CA LEU A 62 21.57 16.64 -1.49
C LEU A 62 22.32 17.50 -0.46
N SER A 63 22.23 18.83 -0.57
CA SER A 63 22.83 19.75 0.39
C SER A 63 22.26 19.57 1.81
N ARG A 64 20.95 19.38 1.94
CA ARG A 64 20.32 19.10 3.23
C ARG A 64 20.75 17.77 3.82
N THR A 65 20.87 16.72 3.00
CA THR A 65 21.36 15.41 3.45
C THR A 65 22.73 15.51 4.10
N LEU A 66 23.63 16.32 3.52
CA LEU A 66 24.97 16.54 4.08
C LEU A 66 24.93 17.41 5.34
N SER A 67 24.18 18.51 5.33
CA SER A 67 24.14 19.48 6.45
C SER A 67 23.44 18.92 7.67
N GLU A 68 22.31 18.23 7.49
CA GLU A 68 21.49 17.66 8.56
C GLU A 68 21.99 16.27 8.99
N ARG A 69 22.89 15.64 8.23
CA ARG A 69 23.41 14.27 8.45
C ARG A 69 22.28 13.24 8.62
N ARG A 70 21.22 13.42 7.86
CA ARG A 70 20.02 12.59 7.92
C ARG A 70 19.70 12.04 6.55
N ALA A 71 19.22 10.78 6.51
CA ALA A 71 18.69 10.19 5.29
C ALA A 71 17.35 10.83 4.90
N PHE A 72 17.15 11.04 3.60
CA PHE A 72 15.90 11.51 3.02
C PHE A 72 15.42 10.51 1.97
N ASN A 73 14.12 10.20 2.00
CA ASN A 73 13.46 9.39 1.00
C ASN A 73 12.48 10.25 0.22
N LEU A 74 12.61 10.25 -1.10
CA LEU A 74 11.77 10.96 -2.04
C LEU A 74 11.03 9.92 -2.87
N ARG A 75 9.70 9.89 -2.80
CA ARG A 75 8.90 8.88 -3.49
C ARG A 75 8.22 9.45 -4.74
N GLY A 76 8.14 8.61 -5.79
CA GLY A 76 7.42 8.94 -7.01
C GLY A 76 7.98 10.17 -7.74
N ILE A 77 9.28 10.41 -7.67
CA ILE A 77 9.92 11.55 -8.32
C ILE A 77 10.06 11.28 -9.80
N THR A 78 9.50 12.16 -10.64
CA THR A 78 9.71 12.13 -12.08
C THR A 78 10.87 13.04 -12.44
N PHE A 79 11.83 12.53 -13.20
CA PHE A 79 12.99 13.26 -13.68
C PHE A 79 13.28 12.97 -15.17
N GLY A 80 13.68 13.99 -15.86
CA GLY A 80 14.12 13.86 -17.26
C GLY A 80 15.54 13.29 -17.33
N VAL A 81 15.75 12.29 -18.20
CA VAL A 81 17.06 11.71 -18.51
C VAL A 81 17.55 12.16 -19.89
N ALA A 82 18.69 11.64 -20.33
CA ALA A 82 19.19 11.87 -21.67
C ALA A 82 18.12 11.51 -22.73
N ARG A 83 18.16 12.16 -23.89
CA ARG A 83 17.21 11.99 -25.02
C ARG A 83 15.75 12.37 -24.73
N GLY A 84 15.47 13.08 -23.62
CA GLY A 84 14.13 13.62 -23.36
C GLY A 84 13.12 12.60 -22.79
N ARG A 85 13.57 11.41 -22.42
CA ARG A 85 12.73 10.42 -21.69
C ARG A 85 12.56 10.87 -20.26
N GLU A 86 11.38 10.66 -19.71
CA GLU A 86 11.08 10.81 -18.29
C GLU A 86 11.10 9.45 -17.59
N VAL A 87 11.67 9.44 -16.40
CA VAL A 87 11.71 8.25 -15.52
C VAL A 87 11.10 8.64 -14.19
N THR A 88 10.17 7.83 -13.71
CA THR A 88 9.64 7.95 -12.35
C THR A 88 10.34 6.93 -11.45
N ALA A 89 10.85 7.37 -10.31
CA ALA A 89 11.57 6.52 -9.38
C ALA A 89 11.39 6.97 -7.93
N ASP A 90 11.61 6.05 -7.00
CA ASP A 90 11.86 6.37 -5.60
C ASP A 90 13.36 6.60 -5.41
N LEU A 91 13.71 7.67 -4.69
CA LEU A 91 15.10 8.02 -4.38
C LEU A 91 15.32 7.95 -2.87
N SER A 92 16.42 7.32 -2.47
CA SER A 92 16.95 7.37 -1.09
C SER A 92 18.30 8.11 -1.10
N LEU A 93 18.43 9.12 -0.27
CA LEU A 93 19.63 9.93 -0.10
C LEU A 93 20.19 9.65 1.29
N GLN A 94 21.37 9.02 1.38
CA GLN A 94 21.98 8.64 2.66
C GLN A 94 23.37 9.29 2.79
N PRO A 95 23.66 10.00 3.89
CA PRO A 95 25.01 10.53 4.10
C PRO A 95 25.98 9.38 4.40
N ILE A 96 27.05 9.25 3.62
CA ILE A 96 28.13 8.29 3.88
C ILE A 96 29.10 8.88 4.91
N ASP A 97 29.45 10.14 4.70
CA ASP A 97 30.35 10.92 5.55
C ASP A 97 30.02 12.43 5.44
N ASN A 98 30.96 13.29 5.85
CA ASN A 98 30.76 14.74 5.86
C ASN A 98 30.74 15.38 4.45
N SER A 99 31.09 14.60 3.41
CA SER A 99 31.30 15.10 2.06
C SER A 99 30.64 14.26 0.97
N ARG A 100 30.09 13.09 1.32
CA ARG A 100 29.55 12.17 0.32
C ARG A 100 28.13 11.69 0.69
N VAL A 101 27.30 11.58 -0.32
CA VAL A 101 25.93 11.05 -0.24
C VAL A 101 25.83 9.81 -1.13
N LEU A 102 25.30 8.72 -0.58
CA LEU A 102 24.80 7.59 -1.36
C LEU A 102 23.41 7.96 -1.87
N VAL A 103 23.23 7.83 -3.17
CA VAL A 103 21.94 7.99 -3.84
C VAL A 103 21.53 6.64 -4.37
N GLU A 104 20.40 6.14 -3.90
CA GLU A 104 19.76 4.94 -4.41
C GLU A 104 18.57 5.36 -5.27
N VAL A 105 18.46 4.75 -6.44
CA VAL A 105 17.38 5.03 -7.40
C VAL A 105 16.67 3.72 -7.70
N HIS A 106 15.40 3.65 -7.37
CA HIS A 106 14.52 2.54 -7.66
C HIS A 106 13.54 2.96 -8.76
N PRO A 107 13.83 2.66 -10.04
CA PRO A 107 12.92 3.02 -11.12
C PRO A 107 11.57 2.32 -10.96
N LEU A 108 10.52 3.08 -11.09
CA LEU A 108 9.17 2.55 -11.24
C LEU A 108 9.00 2.24 -12.73
N ALA A 109 8.60 1.00 -13.06
CA ALA A 109 8.55 0.53 -14.45
C ALA A 109 7.71 1.46 -15.34
N PRO A 110 8.20 1.86 -16.55
CA PRO A 110 7.56 2.88 -17.38
C PRO A 110 6.20 2.50 -17.97
N ASP A 111 5.79 1.25 -17.91
CA ASP A 111 4.49 0.78 -18.39
C ASP A 111 3.37 0.78 -17.33
N MET A 112 3.61 1.37 -16.17
CA MET A 112 2.69 1.42 -15.05
C MET A 112 2.45 2.84 -14.56
N ALA A 113 2.44 3.83 -15.45
CA ALA A 113 1.92 5.15 -15.14
C ALA A 113 0.62 5.38 -15.90
N PRO A 114 -0.49 4.83 -15.38
CA PRO A 114 -1.61 5.67 -15.00
C PRO A 114 -1.64 5.74 -13.47
N ALA A 115 -2.10 6.84 -12.93
CA ALA A 115 -2.30 7.14 -11.53
C ALA A 115 -2.30 5.89 -10.60
N GLY A 116 -1.15 5.65 -9.92
CA GLY A 116 -1.05 4.60 -8.89
C GLY A 116 -0.87 3.19 -9.47
N THR A 117 0.35 2.64 -9.38
CA THR A 117 0.49 1.17 -9.39
C THR A 117 -0.50 0.66 -8.35
N PRO A 118 -1.47 -0.19 -8.70
CA PRO A 118 -2.41 -0.69 -7.71
C PRO A 118 -1.59 -1.28 -6.57
N LEU A 119 -1.82 -0.78 -5.36
CA LEU A 119 -1.18 -1.28 -4.13
C LEU A 119 -1.25 -2.82 -4.10
N SER A 120 -2.35 -3.37 -4.62
CA SER A 120 -2.60 -4.79 -4.83
C SER A 120 -1.55 -5.48 -5.71
N ALA A 121 -1.02 -4.85 -6.74
CA ALA A 121 -0.01 -5.48 -7.62
C ALA A 121 1.36 -5.57 -6.91
N THR A 122 1.77 -4.49 -6.24
CA THR A 122 3.01 -4.45 -5.45
C THR A 122 2.93 -5.37 -4.25
N LEU A 123 1.82 -5.34 -3.51
CA LEU A 123 1.58 -6.22 -2.36
C LEU A 123 1.50 -7.69 -2.77
N ARG A 124 1.02 -8.01 -3.97
CA ARG A 124 0.96 -9.37 -4.50
C ARG A 124 2.36 -9.93 -4.78
N GLY A 125 3.22 -9.16 -5.45
CA GLY A 125 4.63 -9.56 -5.64
C GLY A 125 5.30 -9.82 -4.30
N PHE A 126 5.16 -8.89 -3.36
CA PHE A 126 5.69 -9.02 -2.01
C PHE A 126 5.11 -10.23 -1.25
N ALA A 127 3.80 -10.46 -1.33
CA ALA A 127 3.17 -11.59 -0.66
C ALA A 127 3.67 -12.94 -1.17
N HIS A 128 3.89 -13.10 -2.49
CA HIS A 128 4.50 -14.30 -3.05
C HIS A 128 5.95 -14.50 -2.59
N GLU A 129 6.73 -13.43 -2.56
CA GLU A 129 8.12 -13.49 -2.11
C GLU A 129 8.26 -13.76 -0.61
N VAL A 130 7.30 -13.33 0.20
CA VAL A 130 7.26 -13.60 1.65
C VAL A 130 6.78 -15.02 1.95
N LYS A 131 5.80 -15.56 1.20
CA LYS A 131 5.29 -16.92 1.42
C LYS A 131 6.36 -18.01 1.29
N ASN A 132 7.28 -17.84 0.34
CA ASN A 132 8.33 -18.84 0.10
C ASN A 132 9.25 -19.03 1.31
N PRO A 133 9.86 -18.00 1.92
CA PRO A 133 10.68 -18.16 3.13
C PRO A 133 9.86 -18.60 4.34
N LEU A 134 8.58 -18.17 4.47
CA LEU A 134 7.71 -18.62 5.56
C LEU A 134 7.41 -20.12 5.49
N ALA A 135 7.18 -20.66 4.30
CA ALA A 135 6.99 -22.09 4.11
C ALA A 135 8.26 -22.89 4.50
N GLY A 136 9.44 -22.37 4.17
CA GLY A 136 10.71 -22.94 4.59
C GLY A 136 10.91 -22.91 6.10
N LEU A 137 10.62 -21.78 6.74
CA LEU A 137 10.72 -21.59 8.20
C LEU A 137 9.76 -22.49 8.95
N ARG A 138 8.51 -22.60 8.51
CA ARG A 138 7.52 -23.53 9.01
C ARG A 138 7.98 -24.98 8.94
N GLY A 139 8.48 -25.40 7.75
CA GLY A 139 8.99 -26.76 7.54
C GLY A 139 10.16 -27.09 8.47
N ALA A 140 11.11 -26.15 8.65
CA ALA A 140 12.22 -26.32 9.58
C ALA A 140 11.74 -26.43 11.03
N ALA A 141 10.81 -25.59 11.46
CA ALA A 141 10.23 -25.63 12.81
C ALA A 141 9.45 -26.93 13.07
N GLN A 142 8.70 -27.44 12.08
CA GLN A 142 8.01 -28.75 12.18
C GLN A 142 9.00 -29.93 12.32
N LEU A 143 10.15 -29.87 11.63
CA LEU A 143 11.20 -30.87 11.80
C LEU A 143 11.86 -30.81 13.18
N LEU A 144 12.05 -29.61 13.72
CA LEU A 144 12.54 -29.40 15.08
C LEU A 144 11.55 -29.96 16.10
N GLU A 145 10.27 -29.58 16.02
CA GLU A 145 9.20 -30.04 16.91
C GLU A 145 9.16 -31.58 17.00
N ARG A 146 9.32 -32.29 15.85
CA ARG A 146 9.31 -33.78 15.81
C ARG A 146 10.58 -34.43 16.34
N ARG A 147 11.73 -33.74 16.32
CA ARG A 147 13.05 -34.32 16.66
C ARG A 147 13.55 -33.95 18.03
N VAL A 148 13.03 -32.90 18.62
CA VAL A 148 13.47 -32.41 19.93
C VAL A 148 12.70 -33.15 21.03
N ALA A 149 13.45 -33.74 21.98
CA ALA A 149 12.87 -34.41 23.14
C ALA A 149 12.53 -33.46 24.31
N ASP A 150 13.17 -32.28 24.31
CA ASP A 150 12.97 -31.24 25.31
C ASP A 150 11.64 -30.53 25.07
N GLU A 151 10.80 -30.46 26.11
CA GLU A 151 9.44 -29.92 26.01
C GLU A 151 9.42 -28.43 25.82
N ASP A 152 10.37 -27.69 26.44
CA ASP A 152 10.46 -26.22 26.29
C ASP A 152 10.84 -25.85 24.86
N LEU A 153 11.81 -26.57 24.28
CA LEU A 153 12.21 -26.39 22.89
C LEU A 153 11.09 -26.78 21.90
N ARG A 154 10.26 -27.79 22.25
CA ARG A 154 9.09 -28.18 21.45
C ARG A 154 8.03 -27.08 21.44
N GLN A 155 7.77 -26.46 22.60
CA GLN A 155 6.86 -25.32 22.70
C GLN A 155 7.36 -24.12 21.89
N LEU A 156 8.67 -23.82 21.92
CA LEU A 156 9.25 -22.77 21.08
C LEU A 156 9.07 -23.06 19.59
N ALA A 157 9.29 -24.31 19.16
CA ALA A 157 9.05 -24.70 17.76
C ALA A 157 7.57 -24.54 17.37
N ALA A 158 6.64 -24.91 18.24
CA ALA A 158 5.19 -24.70 18.03
C ALA A 158 4.83 -23.21 17.91
N MET A 159 5.43 -22.33 18.70
CA MET A 159 5.26 -20.89 18.58
C MET A 159 5.76 -20.35 17.23
N VAL A 160 6.91 -20.83 16.75
CA VAL A 160 7.44 -20.44 15.44
C VAL A 160 6.51 -20.90 14.30
N ILE A 161 5.93 -22.10 14.40
CA ILE A 161 4.95 -22.61 13.43
C ILE A 161 3.71 -21.72 13.43
N ALA A 162 3.16 -21.42 14.60
CA ALA A 162 1.97 -20.58 14.72
C ALA A 162 2.19 -19.17 14.13
N GLU A 163 3.36 -18.55 14.37
CA GLU A 163 3.68 -17.24 13.83
C GLU A 163 3.92 -17.28 12.31
N ALA A 164 4.57 -18.34 11.81
CA ALA A 164 4.74 -18.55 10.36
C ALA A 164 3.37 -18.73 9.65
N ASP A 165 2.45 -19.46 10.26
CA ASP A 165 1.09 -19.63 9.75
C ASP A 165 0.32 -18.31 9.76
N ARG A 166 0.40 -17.54 10.85
CA ARG A 166 -0.19 -16.20 10.94
C ARG A 166 0.33 -15.26 9.84
N LEU A 167 1.64 -15.21 9.61
CA LEU A 167 2.24 -14.41 8.56
C LEU A 167 1.85 -14.89 7.16
N ALA A 168 1.72 -16.20 6.95
CA ALA A 168 1.24 -16.76 5.69
C ALA A 168 -0.22 -16.38 5.42
N ASP A 169 -1.09 -16.42 6.44
CA ASP A 169 -2.49 -15.98 6.33
C ASP A 169 -2.60 -14.48 6.01
N LEU A 170 -1.72 -13.65 6.57
CA LEU A 170 -1.61 -12.23 6.22
C LEU A 170 -1.23 -12.05 4.75
N ALA A 171 -0.22 -12.78 4.28
CA ALA A 171 0.19 -12.77 2.87
C ALA A 171 -0.93 -13.27 1.96
N ASP A 172 -1.68 -14.30 2.35
CA ASP A 172 -2.86 -14.79 1.62
C ASP A 172 -4.00 -13.78 1.59
N GLY A 173 -4.19 -13.04 2.67
CA GLY A 173 -5.08 -11.89 2.71
C GLY A 173 -4.76 -10.89 1.59
N LEU A 174 -3.48 -10.57 1.38
CA LEU A 174 -3.02 -9.69 0.30
C LEU A 174 -3.24 -10.29 -1.10
N LEU A 175 -3.04 -11.60 -1.26
CA LEU A 175 -3.16 -12.29 -2.55
C LEU A 175 -4.61 -12.45 -3.01
N ARG A 176 -5.56 -12.68 -2.10
CA ARG A 176 -6.99 -12.86 -2.42
C ARG A 176 -7.61 -11.66 -3.13
N HIS A 177 -6.97 -10.50 -3.07
CA HIS A 177 -7.46 -9.24 -3.62
C HIS A 177 -6.96 -8.94 -5.04
N GLY A 178 -6.30 -9.84 -5.70
CA GLY A 178 -5.48 -9.63 -6.89
C GLY A 178 -6.02 -10.12 -8.23
N GLY A 179 -7.33 -10.30 -8.40
CA GLY A 179 -7.95 -10.56 -9.71
C GLY A 179 -8.31 -9.27 -10.46
N THR A 180 -8.51 -9.35 -11.79
CA THR A 180 -9.20 -8.29 -12.54
C THR A 180 -10.63 -8.16 -12.00
N ALA A 181 -11.06 -6.95 -11.62
CA ALA A 181 -12.41 -6.70 -11.12
C ALA A 181 -13.45 -7.14 -12.17
N ARG A 182 -14.42 -7.92 -11.76
CA ARG A 182 -15.54 -8.34 -12.61
C ARG A 182 -16.64 -7.30 -12.54
N ILE A 183 -16.51 -6.23 -13.33
CA ILE A 183 -17.46 -5.13 -13.31
C ILE A 183 -18.78 -5.56 -13.93
N ALA A 184 -19.82 -5.61 -13.13
CA ALA A 184 -21.20 -5.94 -13.50
C ALA A 184 -22.18 -5.01 -12.78
N PRO A 185 -23.47 -4.95 -13.19
CA PRO A 185 -24.48 -4.25 -12.40
C PRO A 185 -24.64 -4.89 -11.01
N VAL A 186 -24.52 -4.07 -9.97
CA VAL A 186 -24.62 -4.48 -8.55
C VAL A 186 -25.77 -3.74 -7.89
N ASN A 187 -26.69 -4.48 -7.30
CA ASN A 187 -27.68 -3.94 -6.39
C ASN A 187 -27.04 -3.76 -5.00
N VAL A 188 -26.88 -2.51 -4.61
CA VAL A 188 -26.24 -2.19 -3.33
C VAL A 188 -27.01 -2.72 -2.12
N HIS A 189 -28.33 -2.76 -2.18
CA HIS A 189 -29.15 -3.23 -1.05
C HIS A 189 -29.03 -4.74 -0.87
N GLU A 190 -29.03 -5.54 -1.93
CA GLU A 190 -28.74 -6.98 -1.86
C GLU A 190 -27.33 -7.25 -1.27
N LEU A 191 -26.36 -6.39 -1.63
CA LEU A 191 -25.01 -6.48 -1.09
C LEU A 191 -24.98 -6.20 0.42
N LEU A 192 -25.74 -5.20 0.88
CA LEU A 192 -25.84 -4.84 2.30
C LEU A 192 -26.63 -5.89 3.10
N GLU A 193 -27.68 -6.51 2.54
CA GLU A 193 -28.36 -7.64 3.16
C GLU A 193 -27.43 -8.85 3.34
N ARG A 194 -26.62 -9.14 2.33
CA ARG A 194 -25.58 -10.20 2.43
C ARG A 194 -24.55 -9.89 3.50
N LEU A 195 -24.10 -8.62 3.60
CA LEU A 195 -23.21 -8.14 4.64
C LEU A 195 -23.82 -8.37 6.03
N GLU A 196 -25.06 -7.98 6.23
CA GLU A 196 -25.75 -8.13 7.51
C GLU A 196 -25.82 -9.60 7.95
N GLY A 197 -26.18 -10.50 7.00
CA GLY A 197 -26.18 -11.94 7.30
C GLY A 197 -24.82 -12.48 7.75
N LEU A 198 -23.72 -11.96 7.19
CA LEU A 198 -22.37 -12.32 7.60
C LEU A 198 -21.98 -11.75 8.96
N VAL A 199 -22.32 -10.48 9.22
CA VAL A 199 -22.05 -9.83 10.52
C VAL A 199 -22.86 -10.51 11.63
N ALA A 200 -24.13 -10.81 11.40
CA ALA A 200 -25.00 -11.46 12.39
C ALA A 200 -24.54 -12.87 12.78
N ALA A 201 -23.72 -13.53 11.97
CA ALA A 201 -23.14 -14.84 12.28
C ALA A 201 -21.91 -14.76 13.19
N GLU A 202 -21.35 -13.57 13.43
CA GLU A 202 -20.21 -13.37 14.33
C GLU A 202 -20.66 -13.38 15.80
N THR A 203 -19.79 -13.88 16.68
CA THR A 203 -20.02 -13.83 18.13
C THR A 203 -19.90 -12.38 18.60
N ASP A 204 -20.82 -11.91 19.44
CA ASP A 204 -20.88 -10.53 19.93
C ASP A 204 -21.07 -9.47 18.83
N ALA A 205 -21.80 -9.83 17.75
CA ALA A 205 -22.08 -8.94 16.64
C ALA A 205 -22.78 -7.63 17.07
N PRO A 206 -22.34 -6.47 16.57
CA PRO A 206 -23.02 -5.21 16.83
C PRO A 206 -24.43 -5.22 16.18
N ARG A 207 -25.34 -4.46 16.76
CA ARG A 207 -26.69 -4.29 16.20
C ARG A 207 -26.62 -3.47 14.91
N VAL A 208 -27.08 -4.03 13.79
CA VAL A 208 -27.17 -3.32 12.52
C VAL A 208 -28.48 -2.53 12.42
N ARG A 209 -28.40 -1.30 11.95
CA ARG A 209 -29.54 -0.43 11.61
C ARG A 209 -29.47 -0.01 10.14
N HIS A 210 -30.62 0.14 9.50
CA HIS A 210 -30.72 0.49 8.10
C HIS A 210 -31.33 1.87 7.91
N ASP A 211 -30.76 2.64 6.99
CA ASP A 211 -31.28 3.93 6.51
C ASP A 211 -31.05 4.00 5.00
N TYR A 212 -31.84 3.23 4.26
CA TYR A 212 -31.66 3.03 2.82
C TYR A 212 -32.55 3.94 2.00
N ASP A 213 -31.99 4.43 0.89
CA ASP A 213 -32.76 5.08 -0.18
C ASP A 213 -33.18 4.01 -1.19
N PRO A 214 -34.47 3.64 -1.22
CA PRO A 214 -34.98 2.57 -2.09
C PRO A 214 -34.99 2.94 -3.58
N SER A 215 -34.76 4.21 -3.92
CA SER A 215 -34.76 4.69 -5.30
C SER A 215 -33.46 4.51 -6.05
N LEU A 216 -32.43 3.99 -5.37
CA LEU A 216 -31.09 3.82 -5.95
C LEU A 216 -31.10 2.79 -7.07
N PRO A 217 -30.61 3.13 -8.28
CA PRO A 217 -30.39 2.17 -9.34
C PRO A 217 -29.16 1.30 -9.04
N ASN A 218 -29.01 0.21 -9.80
CA ASN A 218 -27.79 -0.60 -9.76
C ASN A 218 -26.57 0.25 -10.14
N SER A 219 -25.49 0.10 -9.38
CA SER A 219 -24.18 0.64 -9.72
C SER A 219 -23.35 -0.38 -10.51
N LEU A 220 -22.27 0.06 -11.15
CA LEU A 220 -21.33 -0.83 -11.78
C LEU A 220 -20.20 -1.16 -10.80
N GLY A 221 -19.93 -2.46 -10.60
CA GLY A 221 -18.88 -2.88 -9.69
C GLY A 221 -18.68 -4.39 -9.66
N ASP A 222 -17.68 -4.81 -8.91
CA ASP A 222 -17.45 -6.20 -8.54
C ASP A 222 -18.07 -6.44 -7.15
N ALA A 223 -19.18 -7.18 -7.11
CA ALA A 223 -19.95 -7.39 -5.89
C ALA A 223 -19.13 -8.03 -4.75
N ASP A 224 -18.23 -8.97 -5.07
CA ASP A 224 -17.44 -9.65 -4.05
C ASP A 224 -16.37 -8.72 -3.46
N ARG A 225 -15.75 -7.87 -4.29
CA ARG A 225 -14.79 -6.86 -3.84
C ARG A 225 -15.46 -5.75 -3.03
N LEU A 226 -16.62 -5.27 -3.46
CA LEU A 226 -17.39 -4.28 -2.72
C LEU A 226 -17.88 -4.83 -1.37
N LEU A 227 -18.37 -6.08 -1.34
CA LEU A 227 -18.71 -6.76 -0.09
C LEU A 227 -17.54 -6.81 0.87
N GLN A 228 -16.35 -7.05 0.36
CA GLN A 228 -15.15 -7.08 1.16
C GLN A 228 -14.80 -5.73 1.77
N VAL A 229 -14.93 -4.62 1.00
CA VAL A 229 -14.79 -3.27 1.58
C VAL A 229 -15.74 -3.11 2.76
N LEU A 230 -17.01 -3.44 2.58
CA LEU A 230 -18.02 -3.30 3.62
C LEU A 230 -17.76 -4.19 4.84
N LEU A 231 -17.36 -5.45 4.63
CA LEU A 231 -16.94 -6.37 5.71
C LEU A 231 -15.73 -5.84 6.49
N ASN A 232 -14.77 -5.25 5.81
CA ASN A 232 -13.62 -4.66 6.48
C ASN A 232 -14.02 -3.43 7.31
N LEU A 233 -14.92 -2.57 6.80
CA LEU A 233 -15.41 -1.42 7.54
C LEU A 233 -16.23 -1.83 8.77
N THR A 234 -17.13 -2.82 8.64
CA THR A 234 -17.93 -3.33 9.76
C THR A 234 -17.08 -4.04 10.81
N ARG A 235 -16.07 -4.79 10.39
CA ARG A 235 -15.10 -5.41 11.31
C ARG A 235 -14.31 -4.36 12.07
N ASN A 236 -13.85 -3.29 11.40
CA ASN A 236 -13.16 -2.19 12.06
C ASN A 236 -14.05 -1.50 13.10
N ALA A 237 -15.36 -1.36 12.84
CA ALA A 237 -16.34 -0.83 13.78
C ALA A 237 -16.48 -1.74 15.02
N SER A 238 -16.67 -3.05 14.81
CA SER A 238 -16.75 -4.04 15.90
C SER A 238 -15.49 -4.02 16.77
N GLU A 239 -14.32 -3.97 16.14
CA GLU A 239 -13.03 -3.92 16.82
C GLU A 239 -12.75 -2.55 17.50
N ALA A 240 -13.44 -1.48 17.08
CA ALA A 240 -13.47 -0.20 17.81
C ALA A 240 -14.41 -0.23 19.03
N GLY A 241 -15.08 -1.36 19.27
CA GLY A 241 -16.02 -1.54 20.39
C GLY A 241 -17.41 -0.97 20.10
N ALA A 242 -17.79 -0.86 18.83
CA ALA A 242 -19.13 -0.41 18.46
C ALA A 242 -20.20 -1.40 18.93
N THR A 243 -21.29 -0.87 19.46
CA THR A 243 -22.48 -1.63 19.82
C THR A 243 -23.57 -1.54 18.76
N VAL A 244 -23.51 -0.48 17.95
CA VAL A 244 -24.44 -0.22 16.84
C VAL A 244 -23.66 0.16 15.60
N ILE A 245 -24.00 -0.47 14.48
CA ILE A 245 -23.56 -0.07 13.13
C ILE A 245 -24.79 0.35 12.34
N ALA A 246 -24.79 1.57 11.81
CA ALA A 246 -25.84 2.04 10.91
C ALA A 246 -25.32 2.03 9.47
N LEU A 247 -26.05 1.36 8.59
CA LEU A 247 -25.81 1.32 7.15
C LEU A 247 -26.76 2.29 6.46
N ARG A 248 -26.19 3.28 5.75
CA ARG A 248 -26.96 4.30 5.05
C ARG A 248 -26.61 4.31 3.57
N THR A 249 -27.61 4.47 2.71
CA THR A 249 -27.41 4.65 1.27
C THR A 249 -28.04 5.95 0.79
N ARG A 250 -27.31 6.70 -0.07
CA ARG A 250 -27.79 7.99 -0.63
C ARG A 250 -27.23 8.20 -2.04
N VAL A 251 -27.90 9.07 -2.80
CA VAL A 251 -27.31 9.67 -4.00
C VAL A 251 -26.56 10.94 -3.60
N GLU A 252 -25.33 11.07 -4.04
CA GLU A 252 -24.55 12.29 -3.90
C GLU A 252 -24.41 12.95 -5.29
N HIS A 253 -25.03 14.12 -5.47
CA HIS A 253 -24.95 14.87 -6.71
C HIS A 253 -23.71 15.77 -6.74
N GLY A 254 -23.05 15.84 -7.91
CA GLY A 254 -21.85 16.65 -8.06
C GLY A 254 -20.67 16.15 -7.20
N ALA A 255 -20.61 14.86 -6.93
CA ALA A 255 -19.56 14.28 -6.12
C ALA A 255 -18.19 14.41 -6.80
N ARG A 256 -17.19 14.86 -6.04
CA ARG A 256 -15.80 14.87 -6.50
C ARG A 256 -15.13 13.55 -6.14
N LEU A 257 -14.76 12.74 -7.14
CA LEU A 257 -14.07 11.47 -6.99
C LEU A 257 -12.65 11.62 -7.56
N GLY A 258 -11.65 11.73 -6.69
CA GLY A 258 -10.29 12.13 -7.08
C GLY A 258 -10.30 13.52 -7.72
N GLU A 259 -9.77 13.63 -8.94
CA GLU A 259 -9.75 14.88 -9.73
C GLU A 259 -11.01 15.09 -10.59
N ARG A 260 -11.92 14.12 -10.63
CA ARG A 260 -13.12 14.15 -11.46
C ARG A 260 -14.35 14.54 -10.65
N THR A 261 -15.22 15.36 -11.23
CA THR A 261 -16.57 15.61 -10.70
C THR A 261 -17.53 14.76 -11.50
N VAL A 262 -18.25 13.88 -10.81
CA VAL A 262 -19.30 13.05 -11.41
C VAL A 262 -20.66 13.67 -11.14
N ARG A 263 -21.61 13.49 -12.07
CA ARG A 263 -22.96 14.04 -11.96
C ARG A 263 -23.71 13.45 -10.75
N ALA A 264 -23.55 12.16 -10.54
CA ALA A 264 -24.13 11.44 -9.41
C ALA A 264 -23.22 10.28 -9.00
N ALA A 265 -23.10 10.07 -7.69
CA ALA A 265 -22.43 8.93 -7.08
C ALA A 265 -23.39 8.25 -6.11
N LEU A 266 -23.35 6.93 -6.07
CA LEU A 266 -23.86 6.15 -4.97
C LEU A 266 -22.94 6.36 -3.77
N ARG A 267 -23.51 6.72 -2.62
CA ARG A 267 -22.80 6.81 -1.35
C ARG A 267 -23.35 5.76 -0.39
N VAL A 268 -22.47 4.95 0.14
CA VAL A 268 -22.76 3.98 1.20
C VAL A 268 -21.96 4.38 2.45
N ASP A 269 -22.67 4.71 3.52
CA ASP A 269 -22.08 5.04 4.81
C ASP A 269 -22.16 3.83 5.74
N VAL A 270 -21.04 3.48 6.35
CA VAL A 270 -20.93 2.59 7.50
C VAL A 270 -20.62 3.48 8.69
N MET A 271 -21.59 3.61 9.59
CA MET A 271 -21.53 4.51 10.75
C MET A 271 -21.50 3.67 12.02
N ASP A 272 -20.58 3.98 12.94
CA ASP A 272 -20.44 3.25 14.20
C ASP A 272 -20.39 4.19 15.41
N ASP A 273 -20.77 3.67 16.56
CA ASP A 273 -20.73 4.32 17.87
C ASP A 273 -19.47 3.98 18.69
N GLY A 274 -18.43 3.46 18.03
CA GLY A 274 -17.18 3.07 18.66
C GLY A 274 -16.33 4.23 19.18
N ARG A 275 -15.15 3.92 19.71
CA ARG A 275 -14.22 4.90 20.32
C ARG A 275 -13.65 5.93 19.35
N GLY A 276 -13.86 5.77 18.05
CA GLY A 276 -13.33 6.66 17.02
C GLY A 276 -11.89 6.33 16.62
N VAL A 277 -11.38 7.11 15.65
CA VAL A 277 -10.01 7.01 15.14
C VAL A 277 -9.09 7.86 16.01
N PRO A 278 -8.00 7.29 16.55
CA PRO A 278 -6.99 8.06 17.30
C PRO A 278 -6.41 9.22 16.48
N ASP A 279 -6.12 10.36 17.14
CA ASP A 279 -5.68 11.57 16.45
C ASP A 279 -4.36 11.39 15.70
N ASP A 280 -3.43 10.61 16.24
CA ASP A 280 -2.13 10.28 15.65
C ASP A 280 -2.21 9.42 14.39
N LEU A 281 -3.33 8.74 14.16
CA LEU A 281 -3.55 7.89 12.97
C LEU A 281 -4.32 8.59 11.86
N ARG A 282 -4.92 9.76 12.11
CA ARG A 282 -5.85 10.41 11.17
C ARG A 282 -5.26 10.66 9.79
N ASP A 283 -4.03 11.18 9.73
CA ASP A 283 -3.39 11.54 8.48
C ASP A 283 -2.86 10.32 7.70
N SER A 284 -2.69 9.19 8.39
CA SER A 284 -2.11 7.97 7.84
C SER A 284 -3.09 6.79 7.76
N LEU A 285 -4.38 7.00 8.09
CA LEU A 285 -5.36 5.94 8.28
C LEU A 285 -5.51 4.98 7.08
N PHE A 286 -5.34 5.50 5.86
CA PHE A 286 -5.39 4.71 4.63
C PHE A 286 -4.00 4.28 4.13
N GLN A 287 -2.93 4.55 4.87
CA GLN A 287 -1.61 4.06 4.50
C GLN A 287 -1.46 2.58 4.89
N PRO A 288 -0.77 1.78 4.05
CA PRO A 288 -0.51 0.37 4.37
C PRO A 288 0.29 0.22 5.66
N LEU A 289 0.01 -0.86 6.39
CA LEU A 289 0.70 -1.24 7.63
C LEU A 289 0.50 -0.25 8.80
N VAL A 290 -0.42 0.67 8.68
CA VAL A 290 -0.82 1.57 9.76
C VAL A 290 -1.96 0.91 10.54
N SER A 291 -1.72 0.67 11.83
CA SER A 291 -2.69 0.05 12.74
C SER A 291 -2.62 0.68 14.12
N GLY A 292 -3.76 0.99 14.71
CA GLY A 292 -3.88 1.42 16.11
C GLY A 292 -3.93 0.25 17.10
N ARG A 293 -3.65 -1.00 16.64
CA ARG A 293 -3.74 -2.23 17.44
C ARG A 293 -2.53 -3.12 17.23
N PRO A 294 -2.05 -3.81 18.28
CA PRO A 294 -0.91 -4.74 18.18
C PRO A 294 -1.15 -5.87 17.18
N ASP A 295 -2.38 -6.38 17.11
CA ASP A 295 -2.76 -7.52 16.26
C ASP A 295 -3.33 -7.10 14.90
N GLY A 296 -3.45 -5.80 14.65
CA GLY A 296 -3.97 -5.25 13.40
C GLY A 296 -2.94 -5.30 12.29
N THR A 297 -3.32 -5.78 11.10
CA THR A 297 -2.43 -5.84 9.93
C THR A 297 -2.15 -4.47 9.32
N GLY A 298 -3.01 -3.48 9.58
CA GLY A 298 -2.94 -2.15 8.97
C GLY A 298 -3.17 -2.13 7.45
N LEU A 299 -3.67 -3.21 6.88
CA LEU A 299 -3.87 -3.36 5.44
C LEU A 299 -5.32 -3.18 5.00
N GLY A 300 -6.27 -3.42 5.91
CA GLY A 300 -7.69 -3.46 5.57
C GLY A 300 -8.20 -2.16 4.95
N LEU A 301 -7.96 -1.01 5.59
CA LEU A 301 -8.43 0.30 5.10
C LEU A 301 -7.69 0.75 3.83
N ALA A 302 -6.39 0.50 3.75
CA ALA A 302 -5.60 0.78 2.55
C ALA A 302 -6.16 0.03 1.33
N LEU A 303 -6.43 -1.26 1.49
CA LEU A 303 -7.01 -2.11 0.46
C LEU A 303 -8.46 -1.71 0.12
N SER A 304 -9.26 -1.37 1.14
CA SER A 304 -10.64 -0.90 0.92
C SER A 304 -10.66 0.37 0.08
N ARG A 305 -9.75 1.30 0.32
CA ARG A 305 -9.62 2.52 -0.49
C ARG A 305 -9.17 2.21 -1.92
N GLU A 306 -8.24 1.28 -2.08
CA GLU A 306 -7.78 0.85 -3.40
C GLU A 306 -8.91 0.23 -4.21
N ILE A 307 -9.69 -0.68 -3.61
CA ILE A 307 -10.87 -1.25 -4.25
C ILE A 307 -11.85 -0.15 -4.67
N ALA A 308 -12.11 0.84 -3.81
CA ALA A 308 -12.97 1.97 -4.16
C ALA A 308 -12.43 2.74 -5.38
N LEU A 309 -11.11 3.03 -5.41
CA LEU A 309 -10.45 3.72 -6.53
C LEU A 309 -10.47 2.90 -7.83
N GLU A 310 -10.27 1.58 -7.78
CA GLU A 310 -10.38 0.69 -8.94
C GLU A 310 -11.79 0.69 -9.55
N HIS A 311 -12.82 0.98 -8.74
CA HIS A 311 -14.20 1.16 -9.19
C HIS A 311 -14.49 2.60 -9.65
N GLY A 312 -13.46 3.45 -9.78
CA GLY A 312 -13.60 4.87 -10.11
C GLY A 312 -14.26 5.69 -9.01
N GLY A 313 -14.36 5.14 -7.82
CA GLY A 313 -14.96 5.73 -6.63
C GLY A 313 -13.94 6.35 -5.68
N ASP A 314 -14.32 6.49 -4.41
CA ASP A 314 -13.45 6.96 -3.33
C ASP A 314 -13.93 6.39 -1.99
N LEU A 315 -13.04 6.31 -1.00
CA LEU A 315 -13.36 5.95 0.38
C LEU A 315 -12.92 7.08 1.30
N ARG A 316 -13.87 7.67 2.01
CA ARG A 316 -13.65 8.79 2.93
C ARG A 316 -14.10 8.43 4.33
N TYR A 317 -13.64 9.20 5.31
CA TYR A 317 -14.12 9.04 6.67
C TYR A 317 -14.23 10.38 7.38
N THR A 318 -15.09 10.39 8.40
CA THR A 318 -15.12 11.39 9.47
C THR A 318 -15.19 10.63 10.78
N SER A 319 -14.47 11.08 11.81
CA SER A 319 -14.45 10.41 13.09
C SER A 319 -14.35 11.39 14.25
N ARG A 320 -15.18 11.12 15.25
CA ARG A 320 -15.12 11.69 16.59
C ARG A 320 -15.47 10.57 17.59
N PRO A 321 -15.09 10.69 18.86
CA PRO A 321 -15.48 9.71 19.86
C PRO A 321 -16.99 9.49 19.90
N GLY A 322 -17.43 8.23 19.76
CA GLY A 322 -18.84 7.85 19.72
C GLY A 322 -19.52 8.02 18.36
N GLU A 323 -18.80 8.44 17.33
CA GLU A 323 -19.34 8.49 15.96
C GLU A 323 -18.23 8.45 14.93
N THR A 324 -18.09 7.33 14.24
CA THR A 324 -17.22 7.20 13.06
C THR A 324 -18.09 6.89 11.84
N VAL A 325 -17.82 7.55 10.73
CA VAL A 325 -18.50 7.34 9.47
C VAL A 325 -17.48 7.08 8.38
N PHE A 326 -17.51 5.90 7.81
CA PHE A 326 -16.81 5.58 6.57
C PHE A 326 -17.80 5.69 5.42
N SER A 327 -17.47 6.48 4.41
CA SER A 327 -18.32 6.72 3.24
C SER A 327 -17.64 6.18 1.99
N LEU A 328 -18.21 5.12 1.42
CA LEU A 328 -17.84 4.57 0.12
C LEU A 328 -18.63 5.28 -0.97
N TYR A 329 -17.93 5.88 -1.92
CA TYR A 329 -18.52 6.53 -3.09
C TYR A 329 -18.26 5.69 -4.34
N LEU A 330 -19.28 5.44 -5.14
CA LEU A 330 -19.19 4.74 -6.42
C LEU A 330 -19.87 5.57 -7.51
N PRO A 331 -19.25 5.75 -8.68
CA PRO A 331 -19.91 6.49 -9.77
C PRO A 331 -21.15 5.72 -10.27
N MET A 332 -22.24 6.42 -10.50
CA MET A 332 -23.47 5.85 -11.05
C MET A 332 -23.48 5.82 -12.58
N GLU A 333 -22.59 6.55 -13.22
CA GLU A 333 -22.41 6.60 -14.67
C GLU A 333 -21.08 5.94 -15.06
N ARG A 334 -21.03 5.27 -16.22
CA ARG A 334 -19.74 4.85 -16.79
C ARG A 334 -18.89 6.09 -17.05
N PRO A 335 -17.56 6.03 -16.83
CA PRO A 335 -16.69 7.01 -17.40
C PRO A 335 -16.94 7.01 -18.93
N HIS A 336 -17.33 8.13 -19.49
CA HIS A 336 -17.31 8.28 -20.93
C HIS A 336 -15.82 8.24 -21.35
N ASP A 337 -15.50 7.34 -22.30
CA ASP A 337 -14.23 7.30 -23.01
C ASP A 337 -13.97 8.63 -23.73
#